data_e7f8e64381cba380986bd6109a51a89e
#
_entry.id   e7f8e64381cba380986bd6109a51a89e
#
_cell.length_a   1.000
_cell.length_b   1.000
_cell.length_c   1.000
_cell.angle_alpha   90.00
_cell.angle_beta   90.00
_cell.angle_gamma   90.00
#
_symmetry.space_group_name_H-M   'P 1'
#
loop_
_entity.id
_entity.type
_entity.pdbx_description
1 polymer ?
#
loop_
_entity_poly.entity_id
_entity_poly.type
_entity_poly.pdbx_seq_one_letter_code
_entity_poly.pdbx_strand_id
1 'polypeptide(L)'
;MLILPEITKFMNKFLLWLIAILLVLVAAVAIIWGKELSTLSSLHSVGDNPYLYEMQYKAAYDLDDMIAKEVDTNSELLDYVIKRIGKGIPIKMKSSQVADENGELETIHCTSFQARNAEGEGYLFGRNYDYFKNPTLVTVSRPKKGYASIAVTDMSHVGYGLDKLPTSFMKKVNALAAIYAPVDGINEKGVCMSIMALPHQASQQDTPKPDVGTSAIIRLVLDRCATVQEALDLIASVDVRHDATVGSGYHYMIADAQGDCVVVEFDREDGWKTMLVRKPAGQNAFAVTNHLLSPKYFTTEPDIYVGNPNSHSWWRYETICAFLDEHNGILTTEQAQEGLAKVRWVDLALPNGRVEDTQYSNVYDQSALTLRLRNWNDYDTICKFSLNK
;
A
#
# COMPACT_ATOMS: atom_id res chain seq x y z
N MET A 1 19.40 -50.10 48.91
CA MET A 1 18.88 -50.11 47.51
C MET A 1 17.48 -49.54 47.41
N LEU A 2 17.19 -48.40 48.03
CA LEU A 2 15.84 -47.77 48.13
C LEU A 2 15.77 -46.31 47.62
N ILE A 3 16.87 -45.77 47.04
CA ILE A 3 16.96 -44.33 46.65
C ILE A 3 16.45 -44.09 45.21
N LEU A 4 16.55 -45.05 44.28
CA LEU A 4 16.12 -44.88 42.90
C LEU A 4 14.64 -44.59 42.67
N PRO A 5 13.67 -45.26 43.36
CA PRO A 5 12.24 -45.00 43.11
C PRO A 5 11.78 -43.60 43.56
N GLU A 6 12.39 -43.03 44.62
CA GLU A 6 12.05 -41.69 45.10
C GLU A 6 12.58 -40.59 44.20
N ILE A 7 13.81 -40.79 43.66
CA ILE A 7 14.39 -39.87 42.68
C ILE A 7 13.55 -39.87 41.41
N THR A 8 13.10 -41.02 40.93
CA THR A 8 12.23 -41.13 39.75
C THR A 8 10.87 -40.44 39.95
N LYS A 9 10.27 -40.60 41.14
CA LYS A 9 9.02 -39.89 41.50
C LYS A 9 9.21 -38.38 41.59
N PHE A 10 10.29 -37.92 42.14
CA PHE A 10 10.65 -36.49 42.21
C PHE A 10 10.87 -35.92 40.80
N MET A 11 11.66 -36.58 39.93
CA MET A 11 11.88 -36.21 38.56
C MET A 11 10.58 -36.13 37.75
N ASN A 12 9.68 -37.11 37.92
CA ASN A 12 8.41 -37.09 37.19
C ASN A 12 7.51 -35.92 37.68
N LYS A 13 7.46 -35.63 38.98
CA LYS A 13 6.74 -34.46 39.50
C LYS A 13 7.33 -33.17 38.97
N PHE A 14 8.65 -33.03 38.98
CA PHE A 14 9.35 -31.86 38.45
C PHE A 14 9.07 -31.66 36.96
N LEU A 15 9.12 -32.74 36.17
CA LEU A 15 8.79 -32.71 34.74
C LEU A 15 7.34 -32.29 34.49
N LEU A 16 6.38 -32.80 35.29
CA LEU A 16 4.98 -32.38 35.21
C LEU A 16 4.78 -30.89 35.52
N TRP A 17 5.51 -30.35 36.51
CA TRP A 17 5.51 -28.93 36.83
C TRP A 17 6.08 -28.08 35.69
N LEU A 18 7.18 -28.51 35.07
CA LEU A 18 7.74 -27.83 33.91
C LEU A 18 6.77 -27.83 32.73
N ILE A 19 6.12 -28.96 32.47
CA ILE A 19 5.09 -29.04 31.39
C ILE A 19 3.92 -28.11 31.70
N ALA A 20 3.44 -28.08 32.97
CA ALA A 20 2.35 -27.19 33.37
C ALA A 20 2.72 -25.70 33.20
N ILE A 21 3.93 -25.28 33.58
CA ILE A 21 4.44 -23.93 33.39
C ILE A 21 4.53 -23.61 31.89
N LEU A 22 5.06 -24.52 31.07
CA LEU A 22 5.16 -24.32 29.63
C LEU A 22 3.78 -24.16 29.00
N LEU A 23 2.80 -24.98 29.41
CA LEU A 23 1.41 -24.86 28.90
C LEU A 23 0.78 -23.52 29.27
N VAL A 24 1.02 -23.03 30.51
CA VAL A 24 0.56 -21.71 30.95
C VAL A 24 1.21 -20.60 30.13
N LEU A 25 2.52 -20.68 29.84
CA LEU A 25 3.23 -19.71 29.02
C LEU A 25 2.71 -19.73 27.56
N VAL A 26 2.50 -20.90 26.98
CA VAL A 26 1.93 -21.04 25.64
C VAL A 26 0.51 -20.47 25.58
N ALA A 27 -0.32 -20.75 26.59
CA ALA A 27 -1.66 -20.17 26.68
C ALA A 27 -1.62 -18.65 26.80
N ALA A 28 -0.72 -18.10 27.62
CA ALA A 28 -0.54 -16.66 27.77
C ALA A 28 -0.12 -16.01 26.44
N VAL A 29 0.84 -16.58 25.71
CA VAL A 29 1.26 -16.12 24.37
C VAL A 29 0.09 -16.19 23.39
N ALA A 30 -0.68 -17.28 23.39
CA ALA A 30 -1.84 -17.43 22.51
C ALA A 30 -2.95 -16.39 22.81
N ILE A 31 -3.17 -16.06 24.07
CA ILE A 31 -4.14 -15.04 24.49
C ILE A 31 -3.65 -13.63 24.07
N ILE A 32 -2.39 -13.33 24.32
CA ILE A 32 -1.83 -11.99 24.10
C ILE A 32 -1.62 -11.71 22.60
N TRP A 33 -1.04 -12.66 21.84
CA TRP A 33 -0.65 -12.49 20.45
C TRP A 33 -1.40 -13.39 19.45
N GLY A 34 -2.47 -14.06 19.85
CA GLY A 34 -3.15 -15.04 19.01
C GLY A 34 -3.60 -14.52 17.65
N LYS A 35 -4.00 -13.27 17.55
CA LYS A 35 -4.39 -12.64 16.27
C LYS A 35 -3.18 -12.30 15.42
N GLU A 36 -2.12 -11.77 16.01
CA GLU A 36 -0.85 -11.50 15.35
C GLU A 36 -0.23 -12.81 14.84
N LEU A 37 -0.20 -13.85 15.64
CA LEU A 37 0.26 -15.18 15.25
C LEU A 37 -0.59 -15.75 14.10
N SER A 38 -1.91 -15.61 14.17
CA SER A 38 -2.83 -16.04 13.10
C SER A 38 -2.62 -15.26 11.81
N THR A 39 -2.34 -13.94 11.90
CA THR A 39 -1.97 -13.11 10.75
C THR A 39 -0.68 -13.61 10.12
N LEU A 40 0.39 -13.75 10.92
CA LEU A 40 1.70 -14.22 10.43
C LEU A 40 1.66 -15.63 9.84
N SER A 41 0.82 -16.51 10.41
CA SER A 41 0.63 -17.87 9.89
C SER A 41 -0.07 -17.90 8.54
N SER A 42 -0.85 -16.87 8.21
CA SER A 42 -1.51 -16.74 6.91
C SER A 42 -0.60 -16.19 5.82
N LEU A 43 0.53 -15.56 6.18
CA LEU A 43 1.47 -15.02 5.21
C LEU A 43 2.17 -16.13 4.43
N HIS A 44 1.97 -16.17 3.12
CA HIS A 44 2.55 -17.14 2.21
C HIS A 44 2.84 -16.53 0.84
N SER A 45 3.72 -17.17 0.05
CA SER A 45 3.95 -16.80 -1.34
C SER A 45 2.76 -17.23 -2.22
N VAL A 46 2.45 -16.44 -3.23
CA VAL A 46 1.37 -16.72 -4.18
C VAL A 46 1.90 -17.58 -5.32
N GLY A 47 1.39 -18.81 -5.42
CA GLY A 47 1.90 -19.79 -6.37
C GLY A 47 3.38 -20.07 -6.15
N ASP A 48 4.13 -20.20 -7.24
CA ASP A 48 5.58 -20.42 -7.23
C ASP A 48 6.39 -19.10 -7.22
N ASN A 49 5.71 -17.95 -7.16
CA ASN A 49 6.37 -16.65 -7.16
C ASN A 49 6.98 -16.32 -5.78
N PRO A 50 8.32 -16.27 -5.63
CA PRO A 50 8.97 -16.03 -4.35
C PRO A 50 8.92 -14.56 -3.89
N TYR A 51 8.41 -13.66 -4.73
CA TYR A 51 8.39 -12.21 -4.48
C TYR A 51 6.96 -11.63 -4.43
N LEU A 52 5.93 -12.47 -4.57
CA LEU A 52 4.53 -12.08 -4.35
C LEU A 52 3.97 -12.85 -3.16
N TYR A 53 3.41 -12.12 -2.21
CA TYR A 53 2.86 -12.66 -0.97
C TYR A 53 1.40 -12.27 -0.79
N GLU A 54 0.64 -13.15 -0.11
CA GLU A 54 -0.70 -12.84 0.41
C GLU A 54 -0.73 -13.01 1.93
N MET A 55 -1.51 -12.16 2.60
CA MET A 55 -1.72 -12.22 4.04
C MET A 55 -3.16 -11.86 4.40
N GLN A 56 -3.79 -12.71 5.21
CA GLN A 56 -5.07 -12.42 5.86
C GLN A 56 -4.82 -11.69 7.18
N TYR A 57 -5.07 -10.38 7.22
CA TYR A 57 -4.77 -9.57 8.38
C TYR A 57 -5.87 -9.69 9.42
N LYS A 58 -5.58 -10.29 10.56
CA LYS A 58 -6.50 -10.55 11.68
C LYS A 58 -6.10 -9.81 12.96
N ALA A 59 -4.86 -9.32 13.04
CA ALA A 59 -4.38 -8.54 14.17
C ALA A 59 -5.20 -7.25 14.33
N ALA A 60 -5.32 -6.78 15.56
CA ALA A 60 -5.97 -5.50 15.80
C ALA A 60 -5.01 -4.36 15.46
N TYR A 61 -5.49 -3.39 14.68
CA TYR A 61 -4.86 -2.10 14.47
C TYR A 61 -5.83 -0.99 14.87
N ASP A 62 -5.31 0.18 15.21
CA ASP A 62 -6.09 1.27 15.79
C ASP A 62 -5.66 2.58 15.17
N LEU A 63 -6.41 2.98 14.14
CA LEU A 63 -6.11 4.20 13.39
C LEU A 63 -6.47 5.45 14.20
N ASP A 64 -7.47 5.38 15.10
CA ASP A 64 -7.82 6.52 15.95
C ASP A 64 -6.70 6.81 16.96
N ASP A 65 -6.11 5.77 17.56
CA ASP A 65 -4.96 5.92 18.44
C ASP A 65 -3.71 6.43 17.69
N MET A 66 -3.51 5.98 16.44
CA MET A 66 -2.42 6.44 15.59
C MET A 66 -2.56 7.93 15.25
N ILE A 67 -3.76 8.37 14.84
CA ILE A 67 -4.07 9.77 14.54
C ILE A 67 -3.91 10.64 15.80
N ALA A 68 -4.46 10.18 16.95
CA ALA A 68 -4.33 10.91 18.21
C ALA A 68 -2.88 11.08 18.71
N LYS A 69 -1.95 10.31 18.15
CA LYS A 69 -0.51 10.41 18.42
C LYS A 69 0.26 11.16 17.34
N GLU A 70 -0.46 11.69 16.36
CA GLU A 70 0.11 12.51 15.26
C GLU A 70 1.29 11.82 14.58
N VAL A 71 1.11 10.52 14.23
CA VAL A 71 2.13 9.71 13.57
C VAL A 71 2.14 10.07 12.09
N ASP A 72 3.07 10.92 11.65
CA ASP A 72 3.15 11.44 10.30
C ASP A 72 4.43 11.04 9.55
N THR A 73 5.50 10.65 10.26
CA THR A 73 6.74 10.19 9.66
C THR A 73 6.84 8.66 9.63
N ASN A 74 7.65 8.14 8.72
CA ASN A 74 7.91 6.70 8.63
C ASN A 74 8.62 6.16 9.88
N SER A 75 9.46 6.97 10.53
CA SER A 75 10.13 6.58 11.77
C SER A 75 9.14 6.46 12.93
N GLU A 76 8.23 7.42 13.06
CA GLU A 76 7.19 7.40 14.10
C GLU A 76 6.20 6.27 13.87
N LEU A 77 5.83 6.01 12.60
CA LEU A 77 4.99 4.88 12.25
C LEU A 77 5.65 3.55 12.65
N LEU A 78 6.94 3.39 12.38
CA LEU A 78 7.68 2.20 12.77
C LEU A 78 7.70 2.04 14.30
N ASP A 79 7.98 3.11 15.05
CA ASP A 79 7.97 3.12 16.51
C ASP A 79 6.59 2.81 17.09
N TYR A 80 5.54 3.38 16.50
CA TYR A 80 4.16 3.11 16.85
C TYR A 80 3.83 1.62 16.67
N VAL A 81 4.17 1.05 15.51
CA VAL A 81 3.92 -0.36 15.20
C VAL A 81 4.70 -1.28 16.14
N ILE A 82 5.98 -0.98 16.41
CA ILE A 82 6.83 -1.75 17.35
C ILE A 82 6.18 -1.79 18.75
N LYS A 83 5.77 -0.65 19.27
CA LYS A 83 5.14 -0.56 20.61
C LYS A 83 3.82 -1.36 20.65
N ARG A 84 3.03 -1.24 19.57
CA ARG A 84 1.73 -1.91 19.49
C ARG A 84 1.85 -3.43 19.37
N ILE A 85 2.73 -3.92 18.50
CA ILE A 85 2.99 -5.36 18.31
C ILE A 85 3.70 -5.95 19.51
N GLY A 86 4.66 -5.24 20.07
CA GLY A 86 5.48 -5.70 21.18
C GLY A 86 4.72 -5.86 22.49
N LYS A 87 3.64 -5.07 22.70
CA LYS A 87 2.83 -5.12 23.93
C LYS A 87 3.69 -5.10 25.21
N GLY A 88 4.74 -4.25 25.19
CA GLY A 88 5.70 -4.10 26.28
C GLY A 88 6.97 -4.97 26.16
N ILE A 89 7.06 -5.85 25.18
CA ILE A 89 8.31 -6.56 24.86
C ILE A 89 9.07 -5.75 23.80
N PRO A 90 10.37 -5.45 24.01
CA PRO A 90 11.17 -4.72 23.03
C PRO A 90 11.38 -5.57 21.77
N ILE A 91 10.80 -5.14 20.65
CA ILE A 91 11.00 -5.71 19.32
C ILE A 91 11.87 -4.72 18.54
N LYS A 92 12.84 -5.22 17.79
CA LYS A 92 13.63 -4.41 16.87
C LYS A 92 13.13 -4.63 15.44
N MET A 93 12.62 -3.60 14.85
CA MET A 93 12.30 -3.52 13.40
C MET A 93 13.23 -2.45 12.79
N LYS A 94 13.60 -2.61 11.56
CA LYS A 94 14.34 -1.60 10.81
C LYS A 94 13.51 -1.23 9.59
N SER A 95 13.28 0.04 9.39
CA SER A 95 12.88 0.57 8.10
C SER A 95 14.02 0.35 7.11
N SER A 96 13.72 0.04 5.87
CA SER A 96 14.69 -0.06 4.79
C SER A 96 14.45 1.02 3.73
N GLN A 97 14.04 2.21 4.14
CA GLN A 97 14.13 3.33 3.22
C GLN A 97 15.60 3.55 2.89
N VAL A 98 15.94 3.27 1.66
CA VAL A 98 17.28 3.42 1.13
C VAL A 98 17.33 4.79 0.46
N ALA A 99 17.91 5.77 1.15
CA ALA A 99 18.54 6.86 0.42
C ALA A 99 19.68 6.25 -0.40
N ASP A 100 19.91 6.73 -1.61
CA ASP A 100 21.07 6.35 -2.39
C ASP A 100 22.38 6.75 -1.68
N GLU A 101 23.53 6.34 -2.22
CA GLU A 101 24.85 6.67 -1.65
C GLU A 101 25.12 8.19 -1.55
N ASN A 102 24.32 9.02 -2.25
CA ASN A 102 24.38 10.48 -2.25
C ASN A 102 23.32 11.13 -1.33
N GLY A 103 22.47 10.33 -0.67
CA GLY A 103 21.37 10.82 0.15
C GLY A 103 20.18 11.30 -0.68
N GLU A 104 20.15 11.04 -1.99
CA GLU A 104 18.99 11.32 -2.84
C GLU A 104 17.94 10.23 -2.67
N LEU A 105 16.74 10.67 -2.32
CA LEU A 105 15.60 9.79 -2.13
C LEU A 105 14.96 9.48 -3.49
N GLU A 106 14.66 8.23 -3.65
CA GLU A 106 14.18 7.69 -4.89
C GLU A 106 12.69 7.93 -5.06
N THR A 107 12.32 8.44 -6.23
CA THR A 107 10.95 8.75 -6.56
C THR A 107 10.25 7.51 -7.09
N ILE A 108 9.11 7.14 -6.50
CA ILE A 108 8.22 6.11 -7.01
C ILE A 108 7.52 6.67 -8.25
N HIS A 109 7.52 5.91 -9.34
CA HIS A 109 6.79 6.24 -10.55
C HIS A 109 5.50 5.43 -10.64
N CYS A 110 4.49 5.99 -11.27
CA CYS A 110 3.16 5.40 -11.21
C CYS A 110 2.28 5.80 -12.38
N THR A 111 1.34 4.92 -12.71
CA THR A 111 0.18 5.24 -13.55
C THR A 111 -1.07 4.72 -12.87
N SER A 112 -2.12 5.53 -12.81
CA SER A 112 -3.44 5.06 -12.37
C SER A 112 -4.53 5.58 -13.30
N PHE A 113 -5.59 4.80 -13.47
CA PHE A 113 -6.77 5.24 -14.19
C PHE A 113 -8.04 4.58 -13.64
N GLN A 114 -9.18 5.23 -13.87
CA GLN A 114 -10.51 4.60 -13.79
C GLN A 114 -11.07 4.51 -15.21
N ALA A 115 -11.71 3.40 -15.56
CA ALA A 115 -12.43 3.22 -16.83
C ALA A 115 -13.73 2.44 -16.58
N ARG A 116 -14.77 2.69 -17.39
CA ARG A 116 -16.02 1.94 -17.30
C ARG A 116 -15.77 0.47 -17.65
N ASN A 117 -16.39 -0.44 -16.90
CA ASN A 117 -16.27 -1.87 -17.14
C ASN A 117 -17.14 -2.32 -18.35
N ALA A 118 -16.52 -2.93 -19.36
CA ALA A 118 -17.20 -3.47 -20.54
C ALA A 118 -17.86 -4.83 -20.28
N GLU A 119 -17.41 -5.57 -19.24
CA GLU A 119 -17.82 -6.95 -18.95
C GLU A 119 -18.90 -7.03 -17.87
N GLY A 120 -19.23 -5.91 -17.23
CA GLY A 120 -20.18 -5.85 -16.13
C GLY A 120 -20.62 -4.44 -15.79
N GLU A 121 -21.24 -4.29 -14.63
CA GLU A 121 -21.61 -2.97 -14.10
C GLU A 121 -20.39 -2.30 -13.45
N GLY A 122 -20.44 -0.97 -13.37
CA GLY A 122 -19.46 -0.15 -12.64
C GLY A 122 -18.17 0.10 -13.40
N TYR A 123 -17.06 0.11 -12.69
CA TYR A 123 -15.79 0.61 -13.19
C TYR A 123 -14.63 -0.30 -12.81
N LEU A 124 -13.56 -0.20 -13.61
CA LEU A 124 -12.25 -0.78 -13.35
C LEU A 124 -11.30 0.32 -12.88
N PHE A 125 -10.45 0.01 -11.91
CA PHE A 125 -9.37 0.89 -11.47
C PHE A 125 -8.04 0.22 -11.78
N GLY A 126 -7.26 0.81 -12.69
CA GLY A 126 -5.97 0.34 -13.14
C GLY A 126 -4.82 1.03 -12.41
N ARG A 127 -3.73 0.29 -12.11
CA ARG A 127 -2.59 0.82 -11.39
C ARG A 127 -1.29 0.12 -11.80
N ASN A 128 -0.28 0.88 -12.26
CA ASN A 128 1.13 0.47 -12.27
C ASN A 128 1.87 1.14 -11.12
N TYR A 129 2.64 0.34 -10.40
CA TYR A 129 3.59 0.79 -9.40
C TYR A 129 4.99 0.50 -9.90
N ASP A 130 5.73 1.55 -10.26
CA ASP A 130 7.05 1.47 -10.86
C ASP A 130 8.10 1.89 -9.84
N TYR A 131 9.05 1.02 -9.55
CA TYR A 131 10.10 1.22 -8.54
C TYR A 131 11.19 0.16 -8.68
N PHE A 132 12.12 0.09 -7.74
CA PHE A 132 13.09 -1.01 -7.68
C PHE A 132 12.44 -2.34 -7.41
N LYS A 133 13.06 -3.42 -7.90
CA LYS A 133 12.58 -4.79 -7.69
C LYS A 133 12.53 -5.13 -6.20
N ASN A 134 11.34 -5.25 -5.65
CA ASN A 134 11.05 -5.58 -4.26
C ASN A 134 9.96 -6.64 -4.16
N PRO A 135 9.84 -7.36 -3.05
CA PRO A 135 8.68 -8.22 -2.81
C PRO A 135 7.41 -7.38 -2.64
N THR A 136 6.30 -7.90 -3.15
CA THR A 136 4.96 -7.31 -3.07
C THR A 136 4.09 -8.09 -2.10
N LEU A 137 3.32 -7.43 -1.27
CA LEU A 137 2.37 -8.05 -0.35
C LEU A 137 0.94 -7.59 -0.63
N VAL A 138 0.07 -8.53 -0.90
CA VAL A 138 -1.39 -8.32 -0.92
C VAL A 138 -1.95 -8.65 0.45
N THR A 139 -2.52 -7.65 1.12
CA THR A 139 -3.13 -7.78 2.44
C THR A 139 -4.64 -7.75 2.31
N VAL A 140 -5.31 -8.81 2.76
CA VAL A 140 -6.77 -8.83 2.91
C VAL A 140 -7.11 -8.59 4.36
N SER A 141 -7.85 -7.52 4.65
CA SER A 141 -8.28 -7.18 6.01
C SER A 141 -9.81 -7.18 6.13
N ARG A 142 -10.30 -7.62 7.30
CA ARG A 142 -11.71 -7.56 7.69
C ARG A 142 -11.79 -7.04 9.12
N PRO A 143 -11.64 -5.72 9.33
CA PRO A 143 -11.64 -5.13 10.66
C PRO A 143 -13.03 -5.26 11.31
N LYS A 144 -13.07 -5.27 12.63
CA LYS A 144 -14.35 -5.27 13.37
C LYS A 144 -15.11 -3.95 13.22
N LYS A 145 -14.39 -2.85 13.05
CA LYS A 145 -14.90 -1.52 12.77
C LYS A 145 -14.22 -1.04 11.49
N GLY A 146 -15.01 -0.70 10.48
CA GLY A 146 -14.52 -0.32 9.16
C GLY A 146 -14.79 -1.40 8.10
N TYR A 147 -14.49 -1.07 6.87
CA TYR A 147 -14.76 -1.90 5.69
C TYR A 147 -13.67 -2.95 5.47
N ALA A 148 -14.07 -4.10 4.98
CA ALA A 148 -13.12 -5.09 4.47
C ALA A 148 -12.40 -4.52 3.24
N SER A 149 -11.12 -4.89 3.05
CA SER A 149 -10.32 -4.36 1.95
C SER A 149 -9.24 -5.33 1.48
N ILE A 150 -8.85 -5.16 0.21
CA ILE A 150 -7.60 -5.66 -0.36
C ILE A 150 -6.69 -4.44 -0.53
N ALA A 151 -5.50 -4.50 0.05
CA ALA A 151 -4.50 -3.44 -0.07
C ALA A 151 -3.16 -4.02 -0.49
N VAL A 152 -2.40 -3.30 -1.28
CA VAL A 152 -1.08 -3.72 -1.77
C VAL A 152 -0.01 -2.85 -1.14
N THR A 153 1.06 -3.49 -0.70
CA THR A 153 2.22 -2.86 -0.05
C THR A 153 3.49 -3.30 -0.76
N ASP A 154 4.37 -2.36 -1.09
CA ASP A 154 5.77 -2.66 -1.36
C ASP A 154 6.42 -3.06 -0.04
N MET A 155 6.93 -4.28 0.03
CA MET A 155 7.46 -4.82 1.28
C MET A 155 8.76 -4.14 1.72
N SER A 156 9.42 -3.36 0.86
CA SER A 156 10.57 -2.55 1.26
C SER A 156 10.18 -1.52 2.32
N HIS A 157 8.98 -0.97 2.25
CA HIS A 157 8.46 -0.02 3.25
C HIS A 157 8.36 -0.60 4.67
N VAL A 158 8.32 -1.93 4.77
CA VAL A 158 8.29 -2.64 6.06
C VAL A 158 9.53 -3.50 6.31
N GLY A 159 10.62 -3.16 5.62
CA GLY A 159 11.96 -3.67 5.91
C GLY A 159 12.30 -5.01 5.28
N TYR A 160 11.68 -5.38 4.16
CA TYR A 160 12.07 -6.51 3.32
C TYR A 160 12.84 -6.04 2.07
N GLY A 161 13.44 -6.98 1.38
CA GLY A 161 14.15 -6.80 0.11
C GLY A 161 14.34 -8.17 -0.54
N LEU A 162 14.96 -8.21 -1.72
CA LEU A 162 15.18 -9.47 -2.46
C LEU A 162 16.04 -10.47 -1.70
N ASP A 163 16.94 -9.99 -0.87
CA ASP A 163 17.84 -10.77 0.02
C ASP A 163 17.24 -11.04 1.41
N LYS A 164 16.10 -10.40 1.73
CA LYS A 164 15.49 -10.44 3.05
C LYS A 164 14.00 -10.75 2.97
N LEU A 165 13.68 -11.98 2.54
CA LEU A 165 12.32 -12.45 2.38
C LEU A 165 11.74 -13.03 3.69
N PRO A 166 10.39 -13.05 3.88
CA PRO A 166 9.71 -13.58 5.05
C PRO A 166 9.67 -15.12 5.07
N THR A 167 10.83 -15.77 4.94
CA THR A 167 10.96 -17.23 4.77
C THR A 167 10.85 -18.03 6.08
N SER A 168 10.91 -17.37 7.25
CA SER A 168 10.74 -18.02 8.54
C SER A 168 9.81 -17.20 9.43
N PHE A 169 9.24 -17.82 10.46
CA PHE A 169 8.27 -17.16 11.35
C PHE A 169 8.79 -15.83 11.92
N MET A 170 10.02 -15.81 12.43
CA MET A 170 10.62 -14.59 12.97
C MET A 170 10.83 -13.51 11.91
N LYS A 171 11.14 -13.91 10.67
CA LYS A 171 11.28 -12.96 9.55
C LYS A 171 9.94 -12.39 9.08
N LYS A 172 8.80 -13.03 9.39
CA LYS A 172 7.47 -12.55 9.03
C LYS A 172 6.98 -11.38 9.89
N VAL A 173 7.55 -11.14 11.06
CA VAL A 173 7.02 -10.18 12.06
C VAL A 173 6.85 -8.77 11.49
N ASN A 174 7.78 -8.31 10.66
CA ASN A 174 7.70 -7.00 10.03
C ASN A 174 6.47 -6.83 9.13
N ALA A 175 5.93 -7.91 8.56
CA ALA A 175 4.74 -7.84 7.73
C ALA A 175 3.48 -7.36 8.49
N LEU A 176 3.48 -7.40 9.82
CA LEU A 176 2.42 -6.80 10.63
C LEU A 176 2.33 -5.27 10.47
N ALA A 177 3.39 -4.62 10.03
CA ALA A 177 3.38 -3.19 9.73
C ALA A 177 2.72 -2.85 8.39
N ALA A 178 2.58 -3.81 7.48
CA ALA A 178 2.05 -3.56 6.14
C ALA A 178 0.62 -3.00 6.12
N ILE A 179 -0.18 -3.27 7.16
CA ILE A 179 -1.54 -2.72 7.26
C ILE A 179 -1.55 -1.18 7.29
N TYR A 180 -0.48 -0.55 7.79
CA TYR A 180 -0.32 0.89 7.90
C TYR A 180 0.38 1.52 6.70
N ALA A 181 0.93 0.71 5.80
CA ALA A 181 1.75 1.16 4.68
C ALA A 181 1.22 0.70 3.31
N PRO A 182 -0.11 0.75 3.03
CA PRO A 182 -0.61 0.47 1.69
C PRO A 182 -0.18 1.58 0.73
N VAL A 183 0.05 1.21 -0.53
CA VAL A 183 0.30 2.16 -1.63
C VAL A 183 -0.87 2.24 -2.60
N ASP A 184 -1.73 1.23 -2.61
CA ASP A 184 -3.04 1.21 -3.27
C ASP A 184 -3.96 0.14 -2.66
N GLY A 185 -5.24 0.15 -3.03
CA GLY A 185 -6.19 -0.87 -2.61
C GLY A 185 -7.64 -0.57 -3.00
N ILE A 186 -8.50 -1.53 -2.67
CA ILE A 186 -9.96 -1.47 -2.81
C ILE A 186 -10.63 -1.91 -1.51
N ASN A 187 -11.74 -1.29 -1.15
CA ASN A 187 -12.59 -1.75 -0.06
C ASN A 187 -13.90 -2.41 -0.53
N GLU A 188 -14.66 -2.98 0.39
CA GLU A 188 -15.93 -3.68 0.10
C GLU A 188 -17.07 -2.77 -0.39
N LYS A 189 -16.86 -1.46 -0.42
CA LYS A 189 -17.78 -0.48 -1.03
C LYS A 189 -17.36 -0.11 -2.45
N GLY A 190 -16.26 -0.69 -2.94
CA GLY A 190 -15.70 -0.41 -4.26
C GLY A 190 -14.92 0.90 -4.34
N VAL A 191 -14.58 1.51 -3.21
CA VAL A 191 -13.66 2.65 -3.19
C VAL A 191 -12.24 2.14 -3.41
N CYS A 192 -11.58 2.67 -4.45
CA CYS A 192 -10.18 2.48 -4.72
C CYS A 192 -9.40 3.76 -4.41
N MET A 193 -8.19 3.61 -3.90
CA MET A 193 -7.25 4.71 -3.72
C MET A 193 -5.84 4.25 -4.06
N SER A 194 -5.07 5.11 -4.72
CA SER A 194 -3.66 4.91 -5.01
C SER A 194 -2.86 6.19 -4.79
N ILE A 195 -1.57 6.02 -4.48
CA ILE A 195 -0.62 7.11 -4.33
C ILE A 195 0.30 7.18 -5.54
N MET A 196 0.64 8.39 -5.99
CA MET A 196 1.66 8.67 -6.98
C MET A 196 2.62 9.71 -6.44
N ALA A 197 3.92 9.46 -6.58
CA ALA A 197 4.93 10.42 -6.18
C ALA A 197 5.02 11.59 -7.16
N LEU A 198 5.36 12.75 -6.61
CA LEU A 198 5.62 13.98 -7.34
C LEU A 198 7.06 14.43 -7.08
N PRO A 199 7.75 15.01 -8.05
CA PRO A 199 9.12 15.51 -7.89
C PRO A 199 9.19 16.81 -7.08
N HIS A 200 8.23 17.05 -6.20
CA HIS A 200 8.08 18.27 -5.43
C HIS A 200 8.25 17.99 -3.96
N GLN A 201 8.38 19.08 -3.20
CA GLN A 201 8.45 19.00 -1.76
C GLN A 201 7.23 18.27 -1.19
N ALA A 202 7.46 17.52 -0.14
CA ALA A 202 6.43 16.83 0.63
C ALA A 202 5.40 17.84 1.19
N SER A 203 4.11 17.52 1.09
CA SER A 203 3.06 18.32 1.71
C SER A 203 3.28 18.41 3.21
N GLN A 204 3.18 19.62 3.76
CA GLN A 204 3.36 19.96 5.16
C GLN A 204 2.18 20.83 5.60
N GLN A 205 0.95 20.31 5.46
CA GLN A 205 -0.21 21.01 6.02
C GLN A 205 0.01 21.24 7.51
N ASP A 206 -0.32 22.42 8.00
CA ASP A 206 -0.12 22.82 9.39
C ASP A 206 -1.32 23.67 9.84
N THR A 207 -2.37 22.98 10.24
CA THR A 207 -3.61 23.56 10.76
C THR A 207 -3.95 22.91 12.12
N PRO A 208 -4.97 23.36 12.86
CA PRO A 208 -5.36 22.69 14.11
C PRO A 208 -5.98 21.29 13.96
N LYS A 209 -5.89 20.66 12.79
CA LYS A 209 -6.37 19.30 12.54
C LYS A 209 -5.29 18.26 12.89
N PRO A 210 -5.68 17.01 13.18
CA PRO A 210 -4.70 15.96 13.44
C PRO A 210 -3.89 15.61 12.19
N ASP A 211 -2.59 15.36 12.37
CA ASP A 211 -1.68 14.96 11.31
C ASP A 211 -1.87 13.50 10.90
N VAL A 212 -1.80 13.24 9.60
CA VAL A 212 -1.89 11.89 9.01
C VAL A 212 -0.82 11.72 7.93
N GLY A 213 0.02 10.71 8.11
CA GLY A 213 1.13 10.42 7.20
C GLY A 213 0.70 9.81 5.86
N THR A 214 1.66 9.79 4.95
CA THR A 214 1.54 9.48 3.51
C THR A 214 0.69 8.26 3.16
N SER A 215 0.98 7.09 3.74
CA SER A 215 0.25 5.84 3.45
C SER A 215 -0.92 5.60 4.41
N ALA A 216 -0.90 6.23 5.57
CA ALA A 216 -1.93 6.08 6.57
C ALA A 216 -3.29 6.63 6.07
N ILE A 217 -3.27 7.70 5.26
CA ILE A 217 -4.49 8.25 4.66
C ILE A 217 -5.18 7.25 3.74
N ILE A 218 -4.41 6.41 3.01
CA ILE A 218 -4.98 5.34 2.17
C ILE A 218 -5.68 4.32 3.07
N ARG A 219 -5.04 3.91 4.16
CA ARG A 219 -5.68 2.97 5.10
C ARG A 219 -6.95 3.52 5.70
N LEU A 220 -6.96 4.80 6.07
CA LEU A 220 -8.14 5.48 6.60
C LEU A 220 -9.30 5.50 5.60
N VAL A 221 -9.03 5.87 4.35
CA VAL A 221 -10.05 5.88 3.28
C VAL A 221 -10.59 4.47 3.04
N LEU A 222 -9.72 3.46 2.92
CA LEU A 222 -10.15 2.07 2.72
C LEU A 222 -10.99 1.54 3.88
N ASP A 223 -10.73 1.96 5.11
CA ASP A 223 -11.48 1.50 6.28
C ASP A 223 -12.82 2.23 6.48
N ARG A 224 -12.95 3.49 6.02
CA ARG A 224 -14.02 4.37 6.50
C ARG A 224 -14.92 4.96 5.42
N CYS A 225 -14.49 4.97 4.16
CA CYS A 225 -15.19 5.70 3.11
C CYS A 225 -15.89 4.74 2.14
N ALA A 226 -17.18 5.00 1.87
CA ALA A 226 -17.98 4.26 0.91
C ALA A 226 -18.09 4.97 -0.45
N THR A 227 -17.67 6.23 -0.53
CA THR A 227 -17.74 7.07 -1.72
C THR A 227 -16.52 7.98 -1.82
N VAL A 228 -16.27 8.54 -3.01
CA VAL A 228 -15.26 9.59 -3.21
C VAL A 228 -15.56 10.81 -2.31
N GLN A 229 -16.82 11.21 -2.15
CA GLN A 229 -17.15 12.36 -1.33
C GLN A 229 -16.80 12.13 0.16
N GLU A 230 -17.10 10.95 0.70
CA GLU A 230 -16.71 10.59 2.07
C GLU A 230 -15.18 10.60 2.25
N ALA A 231 -14.43 10.16 1.23
CA ALA A 231 -12.97 10.22 1.25
C ALA A 231 -12.46 11.66 1.26
N LEU A 232 -13.07 12.56 0.47
CA LEU A 232 -12.73 13.98 0.47
C LEU A 232 -13.06 14.66 1.79
N ASP A 233 -14.20 14.34 2.40
CA ASP A 233 -14.59 14.86 3.71
C ASP A 233 -13.62 14.40 4.81
N LEU A 234 -13.17 13.14 4.74
CA LEU A 234 -12.17 12.60 5.64
C LEU A 234 -10.83 13.32 5.46
N ILE A 235 -10.34 13.47 4.21
CA ILE A 235 -9.08 14.18 3.92
C ILE A 235 -9.18 15.64 4.38
N ALA A 236 -10.33 16.29 4.21
CA ALA A 236 -10.53 17.66 4.69
C ALA A 236 -10.57 17.78 6.22
N SER A 237 -10.75 16.69 6.95
CA SER A 237 -10.79 16.67 8.42
C SER A 237 -9.43 16.49 9.09
N VAL A 238 -8.38 16.22 8.33
CA VAL A 238 -7.01 15.98 8.80
C VAL A 238 -6.01 16.88 8.07
N ASP A 239 -4.80 16.97 8.57
CA ASP A 239 -3.66 17.51 7.84
C ASP A 239 -2.87 16.35 7.24
N VAL A 240 -2.83 16.29 5.90
CA VAL A 240 -2.04 15.28 5.19
C VAL A 240 -0.58 15.75 5.15
N ARG A 241 0.26 15.03 5.87
CA ARG A 241 1.70 15.30 5.94
C ARG A 241 2.47 14.19 5.28
N HIS A 242 3.24 14.54 4.25
CA HIS A 242 4.17 13.61 3.65
C HIS A 242 5.48 13.65 4.45
N ASP A 243 6.09 12.50 4.66
CA ASP A 243 7.38 12.43 5.36
C ASP A 243 8.43 13.24 4.59
N ALA A 244 8.83 14.38 5.17
CA ALA A 244 9.78 15.29 4.55
C ALA A 244 11.18 14.66 4.36
N THR A 245 11.49 13.61 5.11
CA THR A 245 12.77 12.89 4.98
C THR A 245 12.84 12.05 3.69
N VAL A 246 11.69 11.79 3.06
CA VAL A 246 11.59 11.08 1.77
C VAL A 246 11.87 11.98 0.57
N GLY A 247 11.79 13.32 0.73
CA GLY A 247 12.13 14.29 -0.32
C GLY A 247 11.13 14.39 -1.48
N SER A 248 10.09 13.55 -1.51
CA SER A 248 9.05 13.51 -2.54
C SER A 248 7.73 14.05 -2.03
N GLY A 249 7.02 14.79 -2.86
CA GLY A 249 5.60 15.05 -2.69
C GLY A 249 4.78 13.85 -3.18
N TYR A 250 3.49 13.90 -2.90
CA TYR A 250 2.56 12.86 -3.37
C TYR A 250 1.20 13.48 -3.71
N HIS A 251 0.50 12.85 -4.64
CA HIS A 251 -0.91 13.05 -4.87
C HIS A 251 -1.65 11.71 -4.88
N TYR A 252 -2.97 11.74 -4.81
CA TYR A 252 -3.78 10.55 -4.65
C TYR A 252 -4.87 10.52 -5.71
N MET A 253 -5.08 9.36 -6.32
CA MET A 253 -6.29 9.10 -7.11
C MET A 253 -7.27 8.30 -6.26
N ILE A 254 -8.50 8.78 -6.18
CA ILE A 254 -9.60 8.13 -5.46
C ILE A 254 -10.74 7.94 -6.44
N ALA A 255 -11.31 6.74 -6.46
CA ALA A 255 -12.42 6.41 -7.34
C ALA A 255 -13.41 5.47 -6.63
N ASP A 256 -14.71 5.59 -6.95
CA ASP A 256 -15.74 4.71 -6.40
C ASP A 256 -16.49 3.91 -7.48
N ALA A 257 -17.28 2.94 -7.04
CA ALA A 257 -18.04 2.05 -7.92
C ALA A 257 -19.16 2.75 -8.69
N GLN A 258 -19.55 3.96 -8.28
CA GLN A 258 -20.54 4.80 -8.97
C GLN A 258 -19.91 5.57 -10.13
N GLY A 259 -18.58 5.57 -10.21
CA GLY A 259 -17.82 6.22 -11.27
C GLY A 259 -17.37 7.64 -10.94
N ASP A 260 -17.57 8.12 -9.71
CA ASP A 260 -16.88 9.35 -9.28
C ASP A 260 -15.39 9.06 -9.14
N CYS A 261 -14.57 10.01 -9.60
CA CYS A 261 -13.12 9.87 -9.59
C CYS A 261 -12.47 11.25 -9.47
N VAL A 262 -11.46 11.34 -8.60
CA VAL A 262 -10.77 12.58 -8.30
C VAL A 262 -9.29 12.34 -8.08
N VAL A 263 -8.46 13.28 -8.50
CA VAL A 263 -7.07 13.40 -8.06
C VAL A 263 -7.00 14.50 -7.01
N VAL A 264 -6.41 14.15 -5.87
CA VAL A 264 -6.21 15.05 -4.72
C VAL A 264 -4.76 15.49 -4.74
N GLU A 265 -4.54 16.78 -4.94
CA GLU A 265 -3.25 17.45 -5.01
C GLU A 265 -3.11 18.49 -3.91
N PHE A 266 -1.90 19.00 -3.70
CA PHE A 266 -1.61 19.96 -2.64
C PHE A 266 -0.90 21.20 -3.21
N ASP A 267 -1.45 22.39 -2.94
CA ASP A 267 -0.93 23.66 -3.43
C ASP A 267 0.24 24.14 -2.57
N ARG A 268 1.47 23.94 -3.05
CA ARG A 268 2.70 24.35 -2.35
C ARG A 268 2.82 25.86 -2.15
N GLU A 269 2.13 26.68 -2.98
CA GLU A 269 2.18 28.14 -2.92
C GLU A 269 1.10 28.73 -2.02
N ASP A 270 0.13 27.91 -1.58
CA ASP A 270 -0.97 28.33 -0.71
C ASP A 270 -1.12 27.41 0.51
N GLY A 271 -0.05 27.25 1.30
CA GLY A 271 -0.08 26.51 2.56
C GLY A 271 -0.50 25.02 2.41
N TRP A 272 -0.16 24.42 1.29
CA TRP A 272 -0.49 23.02 0.97
C TRP A 272 -2.00 22.74 0.96
N LYS A 273 -2.83 23.73 0.66
CA LYS A 273 -4.27 23.51 0.50
C LYS A 273 -4.56 22.44 -0.53
N THR A 274 -5.54 21.62 -0.23
CA THR A 274 -6.02 20.56 -1.14
C THR A 274 -6.60 21.16 -2.41
N MET A 275 -6.12 20.70 -3.56
CA MET A 275 -6.66 20.94 -4.89
C MET A 275 -7.30 19.68 -5.40
N LEU A 276 -8.46 19.79 -6.05
CA LEU A 276 -9.22 18.64 -6.54
C LEU A 276 -9.35 18.71 -8.06
N VAL A 277 -8.84 17.68 -8.74
CA VAL A 277 -9.03 17.51 -10.17
C VAL A 277 -9.99 16.33 -10.39
N ARG A 278 -11.25 16.64 -10.66
CA ARG A 278 -12.30 15.62 -10.85
C ARG A 278 -12.37 15.13 -12.29
N LYS A 279 -12.71 13.87 -12.46
CA LYS A 279 -13.11 13.34 -13.76
C LYS A 279 -14.24 14.20 -14.33
N PRO A 280 -14.09 14.70 -15.59
CA PRO A 280 -15.14 15.50 -16.20
C PRO A 280 -16.48 14.73 -16.30
N ALA A 281 -17.59 15.46 -16.10
CA ALA A 281 -18.90 14.86 -16.22
C ALA A 281 -19.15 14.25 -17.62
N GLY A 282 -19.68 13.05 -17.64
CA GLY A 282 -19.96 12.32 -18.88
C GLY A 282 -18.78 11.55 -19.47
N GLN A 283 -17.56 11.69 -18.93
CA GLN A 283 -16.43 10.87 -19.34
C GLN A 283 -16.47 9.48 -18.64
N ASN A 284 -16.16 8.46 -19.42
CA ASN A 284 -16.10 7.07 -18.95
C ASN A 284 -14.77 6.72 -18.25
N ALA A 285 -13.71 7.50 -18.50
CA ALA A 285 -12.39 7.25 -17.96
C ALA A 285 -11.69 8.52 -17.47
N PHE A 286 -10.69 8.33 -16.61
CA PHE A 286 -9.80 9.39 -16.12
C PHE A 286 -8.47 8.76 -15.72
N ALA A 287 -7.35 9.43 -16.00
CA ALA A 287 -6.01 8.91 -15.73
C ALA A 287 -5.13 9.95 -15.05
N VAL A 288 -4.09 9.46 -14.36
CA VAL A 288 -3.06 10.26 -13.70
C VAL A 288 -1.73 9.51 -13.66
N THR A 289 -0.64 10.25 -13.70
CA THR A 289 0.72 9.74 -13.52
C THR A 289 1.48 10.56 -12.45
N ASN A 290 2.73 10.94 -12.66
CA ASN A 290 3.56 11.61 -11.65
C ASN A 290 3.78 13.11 -11.93
N HIS A 291 2.75 13.80 -12.43
CA HIS A 291 2.75 15.27 -12.54
C HIS A 291 1.40 15.83 -12.13
N LEU A 292 1.39 17.10 -11.74
CA LEU A 292 0.18 17.77 -11.29
C LEU A 292 -0.80 18.00 -12.45
N LEU A 293 -2.07 17.66 -12.24
CA LEU A 293 -3.16 17.83 -13.19
C LEU A 293 -3.95 19.13 -12.97
N SER A 294 -3.78 19.78 -11.82
CA SER A 294 -4.49 21.03 -11.52
C SER A 294 -4.13 22.09 -12.56
N PRO A 295 -5.12 22.88 -13.05
CA PRO A 295 -4.88 23.92 -14.08
C PRO A 295 -3.79 24.94 -13.70
N LYS A 296 -3.56 25.14 -12.41
CA LYS A 296 -2.51 26.04 -11.90
C LYS A 296 -1.10 25.56 -12.28
N TYR A 297 -0.87 24.25 -12.33
CA TYR A 297 0.45 23.64 -12.50
C TYR A 297 0.61 22.86 -13.79
N PHE A 298 -0.48 22.36 -14.38
CA PHE A 298 -0.46 21.47 -15.53
C PHE A 298 0.29 22.03 -16.76
N THR A 299 0.25 23.34 -16.98
CA THR A 299 0.89 24.00 -18.12
C THR A 299 2.28 24.53 -17.82
N THR A 300 2.70 24.58 -16.55
CA THR A 300 3.95 25.24 -16.14
C THR A 300 5.06 24.27 -15.81
N GLU A 301 4.75 22.98 -15.62
CA GLU A 301 5.70 21.97 -15.16
C GLU A 301 6.04 20.83 -16.16
N PRO A 302 5.54 20.78 -17.41
CA PRO A 302 5.96 19.75 -18.34
C PRO A 302 7.48 19.70 -18.54
N ASP A 303 8.16 20.85 -18.43
CA ASP A 303 9.59 20.98 -18.65
C ASP A 303 10.46 20.42 -17.51
N ILE A 304 9.93 20.24 -16.31
CA ILE A 304 10.67 19.58 -15.22
C ILE A 304 11.09 18.17 -15.59
N TYR A 305 10.34 17.56 -16.50
CA TYR A 305 10.54 16.20 -16.95
C TYR A 305 11.21 16.11 -18.33
N VAL A 306 11.32 17.22 -19.09
CA VAL A 306 11.90 17.23 -20.44
C VAL A 306 13.41 17.00 -20.35
N GLY A 307 13.88 15.96 -21.01
CA GLY A 307 15.31 15.59 -21.08
C GLY A 307 15.83 14.73 -19.94
N ASN A 308 15.01 14.42 -18.94
CA ASN A 308 15.32 13.41 -17.95
C ASN A 308 14.70 12.06 -18.40
N PRO A 309 15.41 10.91 -18.39
CA PRO A 309 14.77 9.60 -18.62
C PRO A 309 13.63 9.34 -17.65
N ASN A 310 13.59 10.03 -16.52
CA ASN A 310 12.47 10.07 -15.58
C ASN A 310 11.29 10.94 -16.07
N SER A 311 11.40 11.62 -17.21
CA SER A 311 10.31 12.38 -17.84
C SER A 311 9.19 11.52 -18.45
N HIS A 312 9.23 10.24 -18.18
CA HIS A 312 8.20 9.28 -18.59
C HIS A 312 6.80 9.56 -18.03
N SER A 313 6.64 10.50 -17.08
CA SER A 313 5.32 10.84 -16.56
C SER A 313 4.39 11.33 -17.66
N TRP A 314 4.81 12.29 -18.48
CA TRP A 314 4.04 12.81 -19.60
C TRP A 314 3.80 11.76 -20.67
N TRP A 315 4.84 11.05 -21.08
CA TRP A 315 4.72 9.99 -22.08
C TRP A 315 3.73 8.89 -21.61
N ARG A 316 3.79 8.46 -20.36
CA ARG A 316 2.85 7.49 -19.82
C ARG A 316 1.42 8.04 -19.74
N TYR A 317 1.28 9.32 -19.37
CA TYR A 317 -0.01 10.00 -19.32
C TYR A 317 -0.63 10.09 -20.70
N GLU A 318 0.09 10.60 -21.72
CA GLU A 318 -0.39 10.70 -23.10
C GLU A 318 -0.72 9.33 -23.68
N THR A 319 0.15 8.33 -23.44
CA THR A 319 -0.06 6.95 -23.91
C THR A 319 -1.30 6.32 -23.33
N ILE A 320 -1.50 6.42 -22.00
CA ILE A 320 -2.67 5.83 -21.37
C ILE A 320 -3.95 6.59 -21.72
N CYS A 321 -3.93 7.91 -21.82
CA CYS A 321 -5.07 8.70 -22.27
C CYS A 321 -5.47 8.34 -23.70
N ALA A 322 -4.52 8.25 -24.64
CA ALA A 322 -4.80 7.83 -26.01
C ALA A 322 -5.41 6.41 -26.07
N PHE A 323 -4.91 5.48 -25.25
CA PHE A 323 -5.46 4.14 -25.16
C PHE A 323 -6.90 4.15 -24.61
N LEU A 324 -7.16 4.94 -23.59
CA LEU A 324 -8.52 5.10 -23.04
C LEU A 324 -9.47 5.72 -24.06
N ASP A 325 -9.01 6.72 -24.80
CA ASP A 325 -9.80 7.39 -25.84
C ASP A 325 -10.11 6.45 -27.03
N GLU A 326 -9.15 5.64 -27.48
CA GLU A 326 -9.32 4.61 -28.51
C GLU A 326 -10.47 3.64 -28.15
N HIS A 327 -10.65 3.36 -26.85
CA HIS A 327 -11.70 2.48 -26.33
C HIS A 327 -12.92 3.23 -25.80
N ASN A 328 -13.04 4.55 -26.04
CA ASN A 328 -14.12 5.40 -25.50
C ASN A 328 -14.22 5.33 -23.96
N GLY A 329 -13.13 5.04 -23.28
CA GLY A 329 -13.07 4.89 -21.82
C GLY A 329 -13.80 3.66 -21.26
N ILE A 330 -14.09 2.65 -22.10
CA ILE A 330 -14.83 1.44 -21.74
C ILE A 330 -13.91 0.24 -22.04
N LEU A 331 -13.49 -0.47 -21.00
CA LEU A 331 -12.48 -1.53 -21.09
C LEU A 331 -13.00 -2.84 -20.53
N THR A 332 -12.59 -3.96 -21.15
CA THR A 332 -12.56 -5.26 -20.47
C THR A 332 -11.41 -5.30 -19.45
N THR A 333 -11.43 -6.26 -18.56
CA THR A 333 -10.33 -6.44 -17.59
C THR A 333 -9.00 -6.73 -18.30
N GLU A 334 -9.03 -7.49 -19.40
CA GLU A 334 -7.85 -7.75 -20.24
C GLU A 334 -7.34 -6.48 -20.90
N GLN A 335 -8.21 -5.66 -21.48
CA GLN A 335 -7.82 -4.37 -22.06
C GLN A 335 -7.25 -3.41 -21.01
N ALA A 336 -7.78 -3.42 -19.79
CA ALA A 336 -7.22 -2.63 -18.69
C ALA A 336 -5.78 -3.09 -18.36
N GLN A 337 -5.52 -4.40 -18.33
CA GLN A 337 -4.17 -4.96 -18.18
C GLN A 337 -3.26 -4.63 -19.38
N GLU A 338 -3.81 -4.62 -20.61
CA GLU A 338 -3.07 -4.22 -21.82
C GLU A 338 -2.67 -2.76 -21.76
N GLY A 339 -3.58 -1.86 -21.38
CA GLY A 339 -3.28 -0.43 -21.21
C GLY A 339 -2.14 -0.20 -20.22
N LEU A 340 -2.16 -0.90 -19.07
CA LEU A 340 -1.07 -0.87 -18.09
C LEU A 340 0.24 -1.41 -18.68
N ALA A 341 0.20 -2.47 -19.48
CA ALA A 341 1.38 -3.04 -20.11
C ALA A 341 2.05 -2.08 -21.11
N LYS A 342 1.27 -1.21 -21.80
CA LYS A 342 1.81 -0.20 -22.73
C LYS A 342 2.66 0.87 -22.04
N VAL A 343 2.40 1.14 -20.76
CA VAL A 343 3.06 2.19 -19.96
C VAL A 343 3.94 1.64 -18.85
N ARG A 344 4.18 0.32 -18.85
CA ARG A 344 5.06 -0.31 -17.84
C ARG A 344 6.53 -0.01 -18.11
N TRP A 345 7.31 -0.06 -17.09
CA TRP A 345 8.76 -0.05 -17.16
C TRP A 345 9.32 -1.47 -17.13
N VAL A 346 10.37 -1.68 -17.93
CA VAL A 346 11.09 -2.95 -17.97
C VAL A 346 12.58 -2.65 -17.99
N ASP A 347 13.30 -3.04 -16.95
CA ASP A 347 14.74 -2.87 -16.81
C ASP A 347 15.22 -1.44 -17.14
N LEU A 348 14.47 -0.41 -16.70
CA LEU A 348 14.81 0.97 -16.99
C LEU A 348 16.06 1.39 -16.21
N ALA A 349 17.16 1.56 -16.90
CA ALA A 349 18.39 2.06 -16.29
C ALA A 349 18.30 3.56 -15.99
N LEU A 350 18.48 3.94 -14.74
CA LEU A 350 18.56 5.33 -14.31
C LEU A 350 19.97 5.89 -14.47
N PRO A 351 20.15 7.23 -14.53
CA PRO A 351 21.46 7.87 -14.64
C PRO A 351 22.44 7.49 -13.52
N ASN A 352 21.94 7.17 -12.34
CA ASN A 352 22.72 6.70 -11.18
C ASN A 352 23.12 5.21 -11.26
N GLY A 353 22.82 4.51 -12.37
CA GLY A 353 23.13 3.11 -12.62
C GLY A 353 22.16 2.11 -11.98
N ARG A 354 21.11 2.58 -11.31
CA ARG A 354 20.04 1.72 -10.78
C ARG A 354 19.06 1.34 -11.86
N VAL A 355 18.30 0.28 -11.64
CA VAL A 355 17.31 -0.24 -12.57
C VAL A 355 15.95 -0.25 -11.91
N GLU A 356 14.99 0.38 -12.56
CA GLU A 356 13.58 0.37 -12.16
C GLU A 356 12.74 -0.52 -13.06
N ASP A 357 11.70 -1.08 -12.47
CA ASP A 357 10.72 -1.93 -13.13
C ASP A 357 9.30 -1.60 -12.66
N THR A 358 8.30 -1.96 -13.46
CA THR A 358 6.94 -2.07 -12.93
C THR A 358 6.89 -3.25 -11.97
N GLN A 359 6.81 -2.94 -10.67
CA GLN A 359 6.74 -3.94 -9.60
C GLN A 359 5.47 -4.78 -9.72
N TYR A 360 4.37 -4.13 -10.05
CA TYR A 360 3.10 -4.79 -10.33
C TYR A 360 2.17 -3.91 -11.16
N SER A 361 1.28 -4.59 -11.87
CA SER A 361 0.12 -3.99 -12.54
C SER A 361 -1.16 -4.57 -11.94
N ASN A 362 -1.93 -3.71 -11.32
CA ASN A 362 -3.19 -4.03 -10.65
C ASN A 362 -4.38 -3.58 -11.50
N VAL A 363 -5.38 -4.44 -11.65
CA VAL A 363 -6.72 -4.07 -12.11
C VAL A 363 -7.72 -4.49 -11.05
N TYR A 364 -8.34 -3.51 -10.41
CA TYR A 364 -9.44 -3.69 -9.48
C TYR A 364 -10.75 -3.58 -10.22
N ASP A 365 -11.65 -4.57 -10.05
CA ASP A 365 -13.06 -4.45 -10.43
C ASP A 365 -13.83 -3.92 -9.22
N GLN A 366 -14.33 -2.68 -9.34
CA GLN A 366 -14.95 -1.97 -8.22
C GLN A 366 -16.33 -2.52 -7.85
N SER A 367 -17.00 -3.21 -8.76
CA SER A 367 -18.29 -3.86 -8.51
C SER A 367 -18.15 -5.32 -8.10
N ALA A 368 -17.24 -6.06 -8.73
CA ALA A 368 -16.97 -7.45 -8.38
C ALA A 368 -16.09 -7.59 -7.13
N LEU A 369 -15.48 -6.50 -6.64
CA LEU A 369 -14.60 -6.45 -5.48
C LEU A 369 -13.41 -7.43 -5.60
N THR A 370 -12.78 -7.42 -6.77
CA THR A 370 -11.67 -8.30 -7.12
C THR A 370 -10.44 -7.50 -7.51
N LEU A 371 -9.27 -8.11 -7.34
CA LEU A 371 -7.99 -7.63 -7.82
C LEU A 371 -7.40 -8.68 -8.77
N ARG A 372 -6.98 -8.25 -9.97
CA ARG A 372 -6.09 -8.99 -10.86
C ARG A 372 -4.73 -8.30 -10.86
N LEU A 373 -3.71 -9.03 -10.44
CA LEU A 373 -2.35 -8.52 -10.26
C LEU A 373 -1.37 -9.30 -11.15
N ARG A 374 -0.51 -8.57 -11.86
CA ARG A 374 0.71 -9.08 -12.49
C ARG A 374 1.92 -8.56 -11.71
N ASN A 375 2.91 -9.42 -11.47
CA ASN A 375 4.12 -9.07 -10.71
C ASN A 375 5.36 -9.09 -11.62
N TRP A 376 6.32 -8.25 -11.35
CA TRP A 376 7.49 -8.02 -12.21
C TRP A 376 8.30 -9.28 -12.58
N ASN A 377 8.41 -10.24 -11.69
CA ASN A 377 9.18 -11.48 -11.95
C ASN A 377 8.35 -12.59 -12.61
N ASP A 378 7.05 -12.38 -12.73
CA ASP A 378 6.10 -13.27 -13.43
C ASP A 378 4.94 -12.43 -13.98
N TYR A 379 5.29 -11.57 -14.94
CA TYR A 379 4.31 -10.64 -15.53
C TYR A 379 3.32 -11.34 -16.46
N ASP A 380 3.61 -12.54 -16.91
CA ASP A 380 2.72 -13.32 -17.78
C ASP A 380 1.57 -13.97 -17.01
N THR A 381 1.76 -14.21 -15.71
CA THR A 381 0.75 -14.82 -14.84
C THR A 381 -0.12 -13.74 -14.17
N ILE A 382 -1.45 -13.93 -14.23
CA ILE A 382 -2.41 -13.07 -13.51
C ILE A 382 -2.81 -13.75 -12.21
N CYS A 383 -2.44 -13.13 -11.08
CA CYS A 383 -2.90 -13.55 -9.75
C CYS A 383 -4.23 -12.86 -9.42
N LYS A 384 -5.19 -13.61 -8.86
CA LYS A 384 -6.55 -13.13 -8.59
C LYS A 384 -6.86 -13.18 -7.10
N PHE A 385 -7.35 -12.06 -6.56
CA PHE A 385 -7.80 -11.91 -5.18
C PHE A 385 -9.24 -11.41 -5.14
N SER A 386 -9.98 -11.70 -4.07
CA SER A 386 -11.39 -11.31 -3.95
C SER A 386 -11.81 -11.06 -2.51
N LEU A 387 -12.65 -10.05 -2.30
CA LEU A 387 -13.31 -9.81 -1.01
C LEU A 387 -14.56 -10.68 -0.82
N ASN A 388 -15.08 -11.29 -1.87
CA ASN A 388 -16.30 -12.09 -1.87
C ASN A 388 -16.07 -13.57 -1.46
N LYS A 389 -14.98 -13.87 -0.77
CA LYS A 389 -14.66 -15.23 -0.28
C LYS A 389 -14.95 -15.39 1.21
#